data_637bb1a354cb6e9ab87bed4374b974d3
#
_entry.id   637bb1a354cb6e9ab87bed4374b974d3
#
_cell.length_a   1.000
_cell.length_b   1.000
_cell.length_c   1.000
_cell.angle_alpha   90.00
_cell.angle_beta   90.00
_cell.angle_gamma   90.00
#
_symmetry.space_group_name_H-M   'P 1'
#
loop_
_entity.id
_entity.type
_entity.pdbx_description
1 polymer ?
#
loop_
_entity_poly.entity_id
_entity_poly.type
_entity_poly.pdbx_seq_one_letter_code
_entity_poly.pdbx_strand_id
1 'polypeptide(L)'
;MNRNPHVAVVGATGAVGIEMIRTLEKRNFPVGQLTLLASARSVGKKLKFRGQDVAVKELKEDSFAGIDIALFSAGGSISKEYAPIAAKAGCVVVDNSSAFRMDEAVPLVVPEVNGSDVKWHKGIIANPNCTTAITLMALYPLHAAFGCKRIFASSYQAVSGTGAKAIAELERQVKEIVAGKPATKEVYPHQIAFNVLPQVDVFLPTGYTKEEMKMENEGRKIMHHPAFKASVTCVRVPVYRSHSIAVSAEFERPVSVDAARAVLKKAPGLDVVDEPENRKYPMPLFTSEKYNCEVGRIRKDCALENGLCFWVSGDQLLKGAALNAVQIAEELLKG
;
A
#
# COMPACT_ATOMS: atom_id res chain seq x y z
N MET A 1 6.80 -5.12 -24.37
CA MET A 1 6.22 -3.78 -24.11
C MET A 1 7.11 -2.69 -24.69
N ASN A 2 6.57 -1.49 -25.02
CA ASN A 2 7.37 -0.35 -25.49
C ASN A 2 8.42 0.04 -24.43
N ARG A 3 9.67 0.31 -24.85
CA ARG A 3 10.74 0.72 -23.91
C ARG A 3 10.50 2.11 -23.29
N ASN A 4 9.75 2.99 -23.97
CA ASN A 4 9.32 4.28 -23.49
C ASN A 4 7.78 4.36 -23.58
N PRO A 5 7.05 3.72 -22.65
CA PRO A 5 5.60 3.60 -22.74
C PRO A 5 4.89 4.94 -22.60
N HIS A 6 3.73 5.05 -23.23
CA HIS A 6 2.74 6.07 -22.91
C HIS A 6 2.02 5.66 -21.62
N VAL A 7 2.23 6.43 -20.56
CA VAL A 7 1.68 6.15 -19.24
C VAL A 7 0.51 7.06 -18.94
N ALA A 8 -0.59 6.48 -18.44
CA ALA A 8 -1.68 7.26 -17.85
C ALA A 8 -1.71 7.11 -16.32
N VAL A 9 -2.08 8.20 -15.62
CA VAL A 9 -2.43 8.15 -14.20
C VAL A 9 -3.90 8.53 -14.06
N VAL A 10 -4.73 7.57 -13.65
CA VAL A 10 -6.17 7.74 -13.43
C VAL A 10 -6.43 8.06 -11.96
N GLY A 11 -7.12 9.17 -11.68
CA GLY A 11 -7.21 9.75 -10.34
C GLY A 11 -6.00 10.62 -10.00
N ALA A 12 -5.38 11.25 -11.00
CA ALA A 12 -4.12 11.98 -10.93
C ALA A 12 -4.08 13.08 -9.85
N THR A 13 -5.22 13.68 -9.50
CA THR A 13 -5.32 14.76 -8.50
C THR A 13 -5.51 14.27 -7.06
N GLY A 14 -5.65 12.97 -6.85
CA GLY A 14 -5.73 12.35 -5.53
C GLY A 14 -4.35 12.20 -4.87
N ALA A 15 -4.32 11.97 -3.55
CA ALA A 15 -3.06 11.83 -2.81
C ALA A 15 -2.13 10.76 -3.42
N VAL A 16 -2.66 9.56 -3.71
CA VAL A 16 -1.87 8.48 -4.32
C VAL A 16 -1.53 8.79 -5.78
N GLY A 17 -2.44 9.40 -6.56
CA GLY A 17 -2.16 9.79 -7.95
C GLY A 17 -0.99 10.79 -8.06
N ILE A 18 -0.93 11.77 -7.15
CA ILE A 18 0.19 12.72 -7.05
C ILE A 18 1.49 11.96 -6.70
N GLU A 19 1.44 11.03 -5.76
CA GLU A 19 2.62 10.21 -5.41
C GLU A 19 3.03 9.26 -6.56
N MET A 20 2.10 8.75 -7.37
CA MET A 20 2.42 7.97 -8.58
C MET A 20 3.24 8.82 -9.57
N ILE A 21 2.80 10.07 -9.84
CA ILE A 21 3.51 10.99 -10.74
C ILE A 21 4.91 11.29 -10.21
N ARG A 22 5.03 11.61 -8.92
CA ARG A 22 6.32 11.86 -8.27
C ARG A 22 7.24 10.63 -8.28
N THR A 23 6.65 9.43 -8.09
CA THR A 23 7.42 8.18 -8.06
C THR A 23 7.92 7.81 -9.44
N LEU A 24 7.12 7.97 -10.50
CA LEU A 24 7.57 7.80 -11.89
C LEU A 24 8.78 8.69 -12.19
N GLU A 25 8.75 9.95 -11.73
CA GLU A 25 9.86 10.89 -11.91
C GLU A 25 11.09 10.51 -11.10
N LYS A 26 10.95 10.31 -9.79
CA LYS A 26 12.06 9.99 -8.86
C LYS A 26 12.75 8.67 -9.19
N ARG A 27 12.02 7.68 -9.73
CA ARG A 27 12.58 6.39 -10.16
C ARG A 27 13.11 6.39 -11.58
N ASN A 28 13.04 7.53 -12.27
CA ASN A 28 13.43 7.63 -13.68
C ASN A 28 12.72 6.59 -14.56
N PHE A 29 11.45 6.29 -14.24
CA PHE A 29 10.66 5.39 -15.08
C PHE A 29 10.65 5.92 -16.52
N PRO A 30 10.84 5.08 -17.54
CA PRO A 30 11.03 5.52 -18.93
C PRO A 30 9.71 5.97 -19.58
N VAL A 31 9.06 7.00 -19.02
CA VAL A 31 7.83 7.57 -19.57
C VAL A 31 8.13 8.27 -20.90
N GLY A 32 7.58 7.76 -22.01
CA GLY A 32 7.61 8.43 -23.30
C GLY A 32 6.60 9.58 -23.38
N GLN A 33 5.38 9.35 -22.90
CA GLN A 33 4.33 10.35 -22.78
C GLN A 33 3.56 10.12 -21.48
N LEU A 34 3.12 11.20 -20.82
CA LEU A 34 2.28 11.15 -19.62
C LEU A 34 0.90 11.76 -19.89
N THR A 35 -0.16 11.01 -19.60
CA THR A 35 -1.53 11.48 -19.59
C THR A 35 -2.10 11.45 -18.17
N LEU A 36 -2.67 12.57 -17.72
CA LEU A 36 -3.28 12.70 -16.40
C LEU A 36 -4.80 12.73 -16.55
N LEU A 37 -5.47 11.76 -15.93
CA LEU A 37 -6.92 11.58 -16.04
C LEU A 37 -7.57 11.74 -14.66
N ALA A 38 -8.67 12.49 -14.61
CA ALA A 38 -9.48 12.66 -13.40
C ALA A 38 -10.94 13.00 -13.75
N SER A 39 -11.78 13.25 -12.74
CA SER A 39 -13.15 13.69 -12.95
C SER A 39 -13.20 15.08 -13.58
N ALA A 40 -14.33 15.43 -14.22
CA ALA A 40 -14.60 16.73 -14.84
C ALA A 40 -14.22 17.94 -13.96
N ARG A 41 -14.41 17.84 -12.63
CA ARG A 41 -14.04 18.90 -11.65
C ARG A 41 -12.56 19.24 -11.60
N SER A 42 -11.71 18.36 -12.11
CA SER A 42 -10.26 18.53 -12.08
C SER A 42 -9.67 18.90 -13.43
N VAL A 43 -10.46 18.97 -14.47
CA VAL A 43 -10.02 19.32 -15.83
C VAL A 43 -9.37 20.71 -15.84
N GLY A 44 -8.25 20.82 -16.55
CA GLY A 44 -7.48 22.06 -16.68
C GLY A 44 -6.50 22.30 -15.52
N LYS A 45 -6.59 21.59 -14.40
CA LYS A 45 -5.53 21.61 -13.38
C LYS A 45 -4.24 21.13 -14.02
N LYS A 46 -3.11 21.73 -13.61
CA LYS A 46 -1.78 21.33 -14.07
C LYS A 46 -1.00 20.70 -12.93
N LEU A 47 -0.35 19.56 -13.21
CA LEU A 47 0.57 18.93 -12.30
C LEU A 47 1.95 18.86 -12.94
N LYS A 48 3.01 19.01 -12.15
CA LYS A 48 4.38 19.00 -12.67
C LYS A 48 4.88 17.56 -12.83
N PHE A 49 5.53 17.32 -13.98
CA PHE A 49 6.29 16.12 -14.26
C PHE A 49 7.54 16.49 -15.05
N ARG A 50 8.72 16.13 -14.54
CA ARG A 50 10.04 16.51 -15.13
C ARG A 50 10.14 18.00 -15.43
N GLY A 51 9.67 18.83 -14.50
CA GLY A 51 9.70 20.29 -14.62
C GLY A 51 8.64 20.90 -15.55
N GLN A 52 7.87 20.10 -16.31
CA GLN A 52 6.83 20.54 -17.23
C GLN A 52 5.44 20.46 -16.59
N ASP A 53 4.57 21.39 -16.97
CA ASP A 53 3.18 21.37 -16.58
C ASP A 53 2.38 20.42 -17.50
N VAL A 54 1.81 19.36 -16.92
CA VAL A 54 0.92 18.42 -17.62
C VAL A 54 -0.52 18.71 -17.20
N ALA A 55 -1.37 19.02 -18.18
CA ALA A 55 -2.77 19.30 -17.93
C ALA A 55 -3.56 18.03 -17.62
N VAL A 56 -4.44 18.10 -16.61
CA VAL A 56 -5.38 17.03 -16.29
C VAL A 56 -6.53 17.06 -17.28
N LYS A 57 -6.80 15.89 -17.89
CA LYS A 57 -7.92 15.65 -18.80
C LYS A 57 -9.07 14.94 -18.08
N GLU A 58 -10.26 15.01 -18.63
CA GLU A 58 -11.39 14.24 -18.15
C GLU A 58 -11.23 12.77 -18.49
N LEU A 59 -11.55 11.90 -17.52
CA LEU A 59 -11.61 10.46 -17.73
C LEU A 59 -12.88 10.12 -18.52
N LYS A 60 -12.73 9.50 -19.70
CA LYS A 60 -13.79 9.05 -20.60
C LYS A 60 -13.44 7.66 -21.14
N GLU A 61 -14.39 6.99 -21.76
CA GLU A 61 -14.20 5.66 -22.35
C GLU A 61 -13.10 5.62 -23.42
N ASP A 62 -12.99 6.70 -24.21
CA ASP A 62 -12.00 6.86 -25.29
C ASP A 62 -10.62 7.33 -24.82
N SER A 63 -10.47 7.56 -23.51
CA SER A 63 -9.22 8.11 -22.94
C SER A 63 -8.00 7.19 -23.05
N PHE A 64 -8.20 5.91 -23.37
CA PHE A 64 -7.14 4.89 -23.30
C PHE A 64 -6.51 4.55 -24.66
N ALA A 65 -6.94 5.18 -25.73
CA ALA A 65 -6.37 4.98 -27.07
C ALA A 65 -4.86 5.32 -27.09
N GLY A 66 -4.02 4.37 -27.46
CA GLY A 66 -2.56 4.55 -27.56
C GLY A 66 -1.84 4.65 -26.20
N ILE A 67 -2.49 4.31 -25.09
CA ILE A 67 -1.85 4.19 -23.78
C ILE A 67 -1.35 2.76 -23.57
N ASP A 68 -0.06 2.61 -23.22
CA ASP A 68 0.54 1.31 -22.92
C ASP A 68 0.26 0.84 -21.49
N ILE A 69 0.40 1.74 -20.51
CA ILE A 69 0.22 1.43 -19.07
C ILE A 69 -0.68 2.49 -18.42
N ALA A 70 -1.65 2.06 -17.62
CA ALA A 70 -2.47 2.96 -16.82
C ALA A 70 -2.41 2.61 -15.32
N LEU A 71 -1.96 3.56 -14.50
CA LEU A 71 -1.93 3.47 -13.05
C LEU A 71 -3.23 4.04 -12.49
N PHE A 72 -4.07 3.19 -11.91
CA PHE A 72 -5.39 3.55 -11.41
C PHE A 72 -5.38 3.84 -9.91
N SER A 73 -5.87 5.01 -9.52
CA SER A 73 -6.08 5.42 -8.13
C SER A 73 -7.31 6.30 -7.96
N ALA A 74 -8.44 5.90 -8.56
CA ALA A 74 -9.69 6.66 -8.57
C ALA A 74 -10.82 6.01 -7.76
N GLY A 75 -10.53 4.90 -7.05
CA GLY A 75 -11.49 4.15 -6.25
C GLY A 75 -12.15 2.99 -6.99
N GLY A 76 -12.75 2.06 -6.22
CA GLY A 76 -13.21 0.78 -6.76
C GLY A 76 -14.32 0.84 -7.80
N SER A 77 -15.25 1.80 -7.70
CA SER A 77 -16.32 1.99 -8.70
C SER A 77 -15.75 2.40 -10.06
N ILE A 78 -14.85 3.37 -10.07
CA ILE A 78 -14.17 3.83 -11.29
C ILE A 78 -13.30 2.73 -11.88
N SER A 79 -12.57 1.99 -11.03
CA SER A 79 -11.76 0.86 -11.52
C SER A 79 -12.63 -0.22 -12.16
N LYS A 80 -13.74 -0.60 -11.56
CA LYS A 80 -14.67 -1.60 -12.14
C LYS A 80 -15.22 -1.17 -13.51
N GLU A 81 -15.50 0.11 -13.69
CA GLU A 81 -16.01 0.67 -14.92
C GLU A 81 -14.92 0.79 -16.00
N TYR A 82 -13.81 1.45 -15.68
CA TYR A 82 -12.83 1.86 -16.68
C TYR A 82 -11.65 0.90 -16.88
N ALA A 83 -11.29 0.06 -15.92
CA ALA A 83 -10.15 -0.85 -16.11
C ALA A 83 -10.40 -1.91 -17.20
N PRO A 84 -11.60 -2.51 -17.33
CA PRO A 84 -11.89 -3.40 -18.46
C PRO A 84 -11.88 -2.67 -19.82
N ILE A 85 -12.33 -1.42 -19.86
CA ILE A 85 -12.30 -0.58 -21.08
C ILE A 85 -10.86 -0.32 -21.49
N ALA A 86 -10.00 0.07 -20.54
CA ALA A 86 -8.58 0.29 -20.78
C ALA A 86 -7.87 -0.99 -21.26
N ALA A 87 -8.14 -2.13 -20.62
CA ALA A 87 -7.58 -3.42 -21.01
C ALA A 87 -8.02 -3.82 -22.43
N LYS A 88 -9.29 -3.61 -22.78
CA LYS A 88 -9.81 -3.85 -24.14
C LYS A 88 -9.18 -2.93 -25.20
N ALA A 89 -8.78 -1.72 -24.81
CA ALA A 89 -8.04 -0.81 -25.67
C ALA A 89 -6.55 -1.17 -25.86
N GLY A 90 -6.07 -2.27 -25.25
CA GLY A 90 -4.69 -2.73 -25.30
C GLY A 90 -3.77 -2.19 -24.22
N CYS A 91 -4.31 -1.41 -23.27
CA CYS A 91 -3.58 -0.86 -22.15
C CYS A 91 -3.42 -1.89 -21.02
N VAL A 92 -2.26 -1.98 -20.38
CA VAL A 92 -2.10 -2.74 -19.14
C VAL A 92 -2.43 -1.84 -17.94
N VAL A 93 -3.42 -2.24 -17.16
CA VAL A 93 -3.90 -1.51 -15.97
C VAL A 93 -3.21 -2.04 -14.73
N VAL A 94 -2.63 -1.15 -13.91
CA VAL A 94 -2.21 -1.45 -12.54
C VAL A 94 -3.20 -0.75 -11.60
N ASP A 95 -4.09 -1.52 -10.99
CA ASP A 95 -5.21 -1.00 -10.20
C ASP A 95 -4.90 -0.98 -8.70
N ASN A 96 -4.86 0.21 -8.10
CA ASN A 96 -4.65 0.38 -6.66
C ASN A 96 -5.93 0.22 -5.82
N SER A 97 -7.09 0.03 -6.43
CA SER A 97 -8.33 -0.20 -5.71
C SER A 97 -8.48 -1.66 -5.23
N SER A 98 -9.51 -1.93 -4.45
CA SER A 98 -9.84 -3.30 -4.05
C SER A 98 -10.69 -4.06 -5.07
N ALA A 99 -10.98 -3.46 -6.25
CA ALA A 99 -11.98 -3.97 -7.19
C ALA A 99 -11.65 -5.36 -7.73
N PHE A 100 -10.38 -5.63 -8.01
CA PHE A 100 -9.94 -6.87 -8.69
C PHE A 100 -8.98 -7.73 -7.86
N ARG A 101 -8.65 -7.33 -6.62
CA ARG A 101 -7.62 -8.01 -5.83
C ARG A 101 -7.89 -9.50 -5.62
N MET A 102 -9.15 -9.87 -5.42
CA MET A 102 -9.55 -11.26 -5.16
C MET A 102 -10.09 -11.98 -6.40
N ASP A 103 -10.05 -11.37 -7.58
CA ASP A 103 -10.36 -12.04 -8.84
C ASP A 103 -9.22 -13.00 -9.20
N GLU A 104 -9.54 -14.29 -9.39
CA GLU A 104 -8.55 -15.34 -9.70
C GLU A 104 -7.85 -15.13 -11.05
N ALA A 105 -8.50 -14.41 -11.99
CA ALA A 105 -7.94 -14.10 -13.29
C ALA A 105 -7.01 -12.87 -13.28
N VAL A 106 -6.89 -12.17 -12.14
CA VAL A 106 -6.10 -10.95 -12.00
C VAL A 106 -4.96 -11.18 -11.00
N PRO A 107 -3.67 -11.02 -11.39
CA PRO A 107 -2.56 -11.12 -10.46
C PRO A 107 -2.62 -10.00 -9.42
N LEU A 108 -2.32 -10.34 -8.16
CA LEU A 108 -2.18 -9.42 -7.04
C LEU A 108 -0.72 -9.39 -6.63
N VAL A 109 -0.03 -8.26 -6.84
CA VAL A 109 1.44 -8.28 -6.89
C VAL A 109 2.09 -7.33 -5.88
N VAL A 110 3.03 -7.88 -5.12
CA VAL A 110 4.11 -7.16 -4.43
C VAL A 110 5.41 -7.57 -5.09
N PRO A 111 6.11 -6.71 -5.85
CA PRO A 111 7.27 -7.10 -6.66
C PRO A 111 8.36 -7.85 -5.91
N GLU A 112 8.63 -7.52 -4.65
CA GLU A 112 9.62 -8.18 -3.80
C GLU A 112 9.17 -9.57 -3.30
N VAL A 113 7.90 -9.94 -3.50
CA VAL A 113 7.31 -11.21 -3.05
C VAL A 113 7.02 -12.12 -4.24
N ASN A 114 6.20 -11.65 -5.16
CA ASN A 114 5.70 -12.42 -6.29
C ASN A 114 5.76 -11.62 -7.61
N GLY A 115 6.82 -10.85 -7.84
CA GLY A 115 6.95 -10.00 -9.01
C GLY A 115 6.78 -10.73 -10.35
N SER A 116 7.14 -12.03 -10.43
CA SER A 116 6.93 -12.87 -11.61
C SER A 116 5.46 -13.04 -12.01
N ASP A 117 4.53 -12.82 -11.10
CA ASP A 117 3.09 -12.97 -11.35
C ASP A 117 2.55 -11.95 -12.36
N VAL A 118 3.26 -10.85 -12.59
CA VAL A 118 2.90 -9.91 -13.66
C VAL A 118 2.78 -10.59 -15.04
N LYS A 119 3.47 -11.71 -15.25
CA LYS A 119 3.53 -12.38 -16.57
C LYS A 119 2.21 -13.02 -17.01
N TRP A 120 1.33 -13.38 -16.07
CA TRP A 120 0.07 -14.03 -16.41
C TRP A 120 -1.15 -13.10 -16.44
N HIS A 121 -0.94 -11.77 -16.36
CA HIS A 121 -2.04 -10.81 -16.44
C HIS A 121 -2.82 -10.91 -17.76
N LYS A 122 -4.11 -10.60 -17.70
CA LYS A 122 -5.01 -10.49 -18.85
C LYS A 122 -5.42 -9.03 -19.11
N GLY A 123 -4.47 -8.09 -18.97
CA GLY A 123 -4.69 -6.66 -19.14
C GLY A 123 -4.89 -5.89 -17.82
N ILE A 124 -5.17 -6.56 -16.70
CA ILE A 124 -5.31 -5.93 -15.37
C ILE A 124 -4.38 -6.63 -14.39
N ILE A 125 -3.71 -5.84 -13.55
CA ILE A 125 -2.89 -6.27 -12.40
C ILE A 125 -3.37 -5.50 -11.18
N ALA A 126 -3.65 -6.19 -10.09
CA ALA A 126 -4.08 -5.56 -8.84
C ALA A 126 -2.88 -5.20 -7.96
N ASN A 127 -2.92 -3.99 -7.42
CA ASN A 127 -2.02 -3.51 -6.37
C ASN A 127 -2.66 -3.79 -5.00
N PRO A 128 -1.93 -4.39 -4.04
CA PRO A 128 -2.52 -4.84 -2.78
C PRO A 128 -2.96 -3.71 -1.84
N ASN A 129 -3.61 -4.11 -0.76
CA ASN A 129 -3.86 -3.24 0.39
C ASN A 129 -2.55 -2.75 1.00
N CYS A 130 -2.51 -1.50 1.44
CA CYS A 130 -1.30 -0.86 1.97
C CYS A 130 -0.75 -1.56 3.21
N THR A 131 -1.62 -1.95 4.14
CA THR A 131 -1.22 -2.64 5.37
C THR A 131 -0.69 -4.04 5.04
N THR A 132 -1.33 -4.76 4.12
CA THR A 132 -0.86 -6.06 3.63
C THR A 132 0.50 -5.94 2.95
N ALA A 133 0.67 -5.01 2.02
CA ALA A 133 1.95 -4.82 1.32
C ALA A 133 3.09 -4.55 2.31
N ILE A 134 2.92 -3.59 3.24
CA ILE A 134 3.95 -3.24 4.24
C ILE A 134 4.26 -4.45 5.15
N THR A 135 3.24 -5.20 5.58
CA THR A 135 3.45 -6.38 6.44
C THR A 135 4.24 -7.45 5.72
N LEU A 136 3.92 -7.71 4.45
CA LEU A 136 4.57 -8.76 3.65
C LEU A 136 6.04 -8.45 3.36
N MET A 137 6.46 -7.18 3.34
CA MET A 137 7.88 -6.84 3.19
C MET A 137 8.77 -7.47 4.27
N ALA A 138 8.26 -7.60 5.51
CA ALA A 138 8.97 -8.27 6.59
C ALA A 138 8.56 -9.74 6.75
N LEU A 139 7.28 -10.07 6.56
CA LEU A 139 6.75 -11.41 6.78
C LEU A 139 7.20 -12.41 5.72
N TYR A 140 7.21 -12.02 4.44
CA TYR A 140 7.51 -12.96 3.35
C TYR A 140 8.94 -13.52 3.39
N PRO A 141 10.00 -12.74 3.61
CA PRO A 141 11.35 -13.29 3.79
C PRO A 141 11.42 -14.33 4.92
N LEU A 142 10.72 -14.08 6.03
CA LEU A 142 10.64 -15.02 7.14
C LEU A 142 9.80 -16.25 6.78
N HIS A 143 8.70 -16.09 6.03
CA HIS A 143 7.91 -17.21 5.51
C HIS A 143 8.74 -18.11 4.61
N ALA A 144 9.45 -17.56 3.65
CA ALA A 144 10.32 -18.30 2.74
C ALA A 144 11.40 -19.08 3.49
N ALA A 145 11.97 -18.48 4.55
CA ALA A 145 13.01 -19.12 5.35
C ALA A 145 12.48 -20.13 6.37
N PHE A 146 11.33 -19.89 7.01
CA PHE A 146 10.91 -20.66 8.19
C PHE A 146 9.49 -21.25 8.08
N GLY A 147 8.70 -20.93 7.06
CA GLY A 147 7.32 -21.41 6.90
C GLY A 147 6.37 -20.75 7.89
N CYS A 148 5.78 -19.60 7.54
CA CYS A 148 4.82 -18.94 8.42
C CYS A 148 3.48 -19.68 8.40
N LYS A 149 2.99 -20.11 9.55
CA LYS A 149 1.69 -20.74 9.73
C LYS A 149 0.59 -19.70 9.87
N ARG A 150 0.79 -18.74 10.77
CA ARG A 150 -0.20 -17.73 11.13
C ARG A 150 0.43 -16.52 11.77
N ILE A 151 -0.32 -15.41 11.74
CA ILE A 151 0.03 -14.19 12.45
C ILE A 151 -1.14 -13.69 13.30
N PHE A 152 -0.79 -13.03 14.40
CA PHE A 152 -1.64 -12.10 15.13
C PHE A 152 -1.04 -10.73 14.95
N ALA A 153 -1.83 -9.75 14.52
CA ALA A 153 -1.31 -8.44 14.21
C ALA A 153 -2.25 -7.30 14.66
N SER A 154 -1.65 -6.17 15.00
CA SER A 154 -2.36 -4.91 15.18
C SER A 154 -1.72 -3.86 14.30
N SER A 155 -2.54 -3.21 13.46
CA SER A 155 -2.06 -2.12 12.61
C SER A 155 -2.37 -0.75 13.23
N TYR A 156 -1.43 0.16 13.09
CA TYR A 156 -1.51 1.56 13.49
C TYR A 156 -1.47 2.39 12.22
N GLN A 157 -2.67 2.75 11.72
CA GLN A 157 -2.82 3.30 10.38
C GLN A 157 -2.98 4.82 10.41
N ALA A 158 -2.10 5.51 9.70
CA ALA A 158 -2.11 6.96 9.56
C ALA A 158 -3.38 7.46 8.83
N VAL A 159 -3.80 8.68 9.15
CA VAL A 159 -5.01 9.31 8.61
C VAL A 159 -4.96 9.50 7.09
N SER A 160 -3.79 9.69 6.50
CA SER A 160 -3.62 9.82 5.04
C SER A 160 -4.05 8.60 4.24
N GLY A 161 -4.19 7.42 4.86
CA GLY A 161 -4.81 6.24 4.27
C GLY A 161 -6.30 6.45 3.91
N THR A 162 -6.97 7.41 4.56
CA THR A 162 -8.34 7.85 4.23
C THR A 162 -8.37 9.02 3.23
N GLY A 163 -7.20 9.59 2.92
CA GLY A 163 -7.05 10.67 1.94
C GLY A 163 -6.84 12.05 2.56
N ALA A 164 -6.73 13.07 1.69
CA ALA A 164 -6.36 14.44 2.09
C ALA A 164 -7.34 15.09 3.08
N LYS A 165 -8.64 14.76 2.99
CA LYS A 165 -9.65 15.29 3.93
C LYS A 165 -9.40 14.84 5.37
N ALA A 166 -8.92 13.61 5.56
CA ALA A 166 -8.62 13.08 6.89
C ALA A 166 -7.38 13.73 7.51
N ILE A 167 -6.39 14.08 6.68
CA ILE A 167 -5.23 14.88 7.13
C ILE A 167 -5.71 16.26 7.61
N ALA A 168 -6.51 16.94 6.79
CA ALA A 168 -7.06 18.26 7.13
C ALA A 168 -7.94 18.22 8.38
N GLU A 169 -8.71 17.12 8.58
CA GLU A 169 -9.52 16.94 9.79
C GLU A 169 -8.64 16.80 11.03
N LEU A 170 -7.59 15.98 11.00
CA LEU A 170 -6.67 15.85 12.13
C LEU A 170 -6.02 17.21 12.47
N GLU A 171 -5.54 17.94 11.47
CA GLU A 171 -4.94 19.27 11.68
C GLU A 171 -5.93 20.26 12.31
N ARG A 172 -7.16 20.28 11.80
CA ARG A 172 -8.23 21.13 12.30
C ARG A 172 -8.57 20.77 13.74
N GLN A 173 -8.79 19.49 14.05
CA GLN A 173 -9.13 19.03 15.40
C GLN A 173 -8.04 19.39 16.41
N VAL A 174 -6.76 19.25 16.07
CA VAL A 174 -5.65 19.66 16.96
C VAL A 174 -5.73 21.15 17.27
N LYS A 175 -5.95 22.01 16.26
CA LYS A 175 -6.08 23.46 16.45
C LYS A 175 -7.32 23.83 17.29
N GLU A 176 -8.45 23.17 17.04
CA GLU A 176 -9.69 23.39 17.79
C GLU A 176 -9.52 23.03 19.26
N ILE A 177 -8.96 21.86 19.57
CA ILE A 177 -8.77 21.38 20.96
C ILE A 177 -7.79 22.29 21.71
N VAL A 178 -6.66 22.67 21.09
CA VAL A 178 -5.69 23.60 21.69
C VAL A 178 -6.33 24.97 21.98
N ALA A 179 -7.29 25.39 21.16
CA ALA A 179 -8.05 26.63 21.38
C ALA A 179 -9.24 26.48 22.35
N GLY A 180 -9.38 25.34 23.04
CA GLY A 180 -10.47 25.05 23.95
C GLY A 180 -11.84 24.83 23.29
N LYS A 181 -11.86 24.53 21.99
CA LYS A 181 -13.08 24.28 21.19
C LYS A 181 -13.35 22.78 21.03
N PRO A 182 -14.62 22.38 20.88
CA PRO A 182 -14.95 20.99 20.53
C PRO A 182 -14.36 20.59 19.16
N ALA A 183 -13.90 19.35 19.07
CA ALA A 183 -13.38 18.81 17.81
C ALA A 183 -14.51 18.57 16.78
N THR A 184 -14.37 19.15 15.60
CA THR A 184 -15.29 18.95 14.48
C THR A 184 -15.00 17.60 13.77
N LYS A 185 -16.03 16.77 13.59
CA LYS A 185 -15.95 15.43 12.97
C LYS A 185 -16.67 15.45 11.63
N GLU A 186 -15.97 15.18 10.55
CA GLU A 186 -16.51 15.15 9.18
C GLU A 186 -16.14 13.86 8.42
N VAL A 187 -14.93 13.35 8.65
CA VAL A 187 -14.41 12.16 7.96
C VAL A 187 -14.56 10.94 8.85
N TYR A 188 -14.22 11.08 10.12
CA TYR A 188 -14.32 10.00 11.10
C TYR A 188 -15.56 10.16 11.99
N PRO A 189 -16.18 9.04 12.42
CA PRO A 189 -17.34 9.08 13.33
C PRO A 189 -16.98 9.60 14.73
N HIS A 190 -15.69 9.53 15.10
CA HIS A 190 -15.15 9.95 16.38
C HIS A 190 -13.98 10.90 16.20
N GLN A 191 -13.68 11.70 17.23
CA GLN A 191 -12.47 12.51 17.27
C GLN A 191 -11.25 11.63 17.06
N ILE A 192 -10.38 12.00 16.11
CA ILE A 192 -9.11 11.32 15.86
C ILE A 192 -7.93 11.99 16.55
N ALA A 193 -7.94 13.32 16.71
CA ALA A 193 -6.88 14.03 17.41
C ALA A 193 -6.80 13.55 18.87
N PHE A 194 -5.59 13.15 19.30
CA PHE A 194 -5.32 12.61 20.65
C PHE A 194 -6.13 11.36 21.02
N ASN A 195 -6.52 10.56 20.01
CA ASN A 195 -7.33 9.35 20.20
C ASN A 195 -6.89 8.24 19.23
N VAL A 196 -7.34 7.02 19.48
CA VAL A 196 -7.21 5.88 18.57
C VAL A 196 -8.59 5.30 18.28
N LEU A 197 -8.84 4.95 17.00
CA LEU A 197 -10.12 4.38 16.58
C LEU A 197 -9.90 2.93 16.15
N PRO A 198 -10.40 1.92 16.91
CA PRO A 198 -10.22 0.51 16.60
C PRO A 198 -11.21 0.06 15.52
N GLN A 199 -11.23 0.80 14.43
CA GLN A 199 -12.05 0.55 13.25
C GLN A 199 -11.42 1.19 12.02
N VAL A 200 -11.15 0.37 11.02
CA VAL A 200 -10.82 0.82 9.66
C VAL A 200 -11.70 0.05 8.70
N ASP A 201 -12.43 0.76 7.83
CA ASP A 201 -13.47 0.19 6.95
C ASP A 201 -14.73 -0.30 7.73
N VAL A 202 -15.66 -0.97 7.08
CA VAL A 202 -16.94 -1.42 7.63
C VAL A 202 -16.82 -2.77 8.30
N PHE A 203 -17.61 -2.98 9.35
CA PHE A 203 -17.71 -4.28 10.02
C PHE A 203 -18.44 -5.33 9.17
N LEU A 204 -17.99 -6.55 9.26
CA LEU A 204 -18.62 -7.74 8.74
C LEU A 204 -19.42 -8.47 9.84
N PRO A 205 -20.35 -9.39 9.49
CA PRO A 205 -21.08 -10.18 10.48
C PRO A 205 -20.21 -11.02 11.42
N THR A 206 -18.95 -11.27 11.03
CA THR A 206 -17.95 -11.99 11.83
C THR A 206 -17.35 -11.15 12.97
N GLY A 207 -17.65 -9.84 13.04
CA GLY A 207 -17.02 -8.89 13.95
C GLY A 207 -15.70 -8.30 13.47
N TYR A 208 -15.08 -8.88 12.44
CA TYR A 208 -13.94 -8.26 11.77
C TYR A 208 -14.38 -7.15 10.82
N THR A 209 -13.49 -6.19 10.54
CA THR A 209 -13.71 -5.22 9.46
C THR A 209 -13.25 -5.79 8.11
N LYS A 210 -13.73 -5.19 7.01
CA LYS A 210 -13.22 -5.54 5.67
C LYS A 210 -11.72 -5.32 5.56
N GLU A 211 -11.18 -4.27 6.20
CA GLU A 211 -9.75 -3.98 6.21
C GLU A 211 -8.94 -5.11 6.84
N GLU A 212 -9.40 -5.64 7.97
CA GLU A 212 -8.75 -6.72 8.71
C GLU A 212 -8.68 -8.02 7.90
N MET A 213 -9.75 -8.35 7.19
CA MET A 213 -9.81 -9.56 6.35
C MET A 213 -8.90 -9.49 5.12
N LYS A 214 -8.49 -8.29 4.68
CA LYS A 214 -7.56 -8.15 3.55
C LYS A 214 -6.21 -8.78 3.85
N MET A 215 -5.70 -8.68 5.08
CA MET A 215 -4.40 -9.24 5.46
C MET A 215 -4.33 -10.76 5.20
N GLU A 216 -5.37 -11.49 5.60
CA GLU A 216 -5.43 -12.93 5.37
C GLU A 216 -5.65 -13.26 3.90
N ASN A 217 -6.69 -12.68 3.29
CA ASN A 217 -7.10 -13.04 1.93
C ASN A 217 -6.05 -12.65 0.88
N GLU A 218 -5.57 -11.42 0.93
CA GLU A 218 -4.53 -10.95 0.02
C GLU A 218 -3.18 -11.62 0.31
N GLY A 219 -2.84 -11.84 1.60
CA GLY A 219 -1.62 -12.54 2.01
C GLY A 219 -1.55 -13.97 1.45
N ARG A 220 -2.66 -14.72 1.50
CA ARG A 220 -2.75 -16.06 0.87
C ARG A 220 -2.43 -16.02 -0.62
N LYS A 221 -3.00 -15.05 -1.32
CA LYS A 221 -2.85 -14.93 -2.77
C LYS A 221 -1.44 -14.50 -3.15
N ILE A 222 -0.90 -13.47 -2.51
CA ILE A 222 0.42 -12.92 -2.82
C ILE A 222 1.55 -13.90 -2.48
N MET A 223 1.46 -14.58 -1.32
CA MET A 223 2.49 -15.55 -0.90
C MET A 223 2.30 -16.95 -1.51
N HIS A 224 1.25 -17.16 -2.33
CA HIS A 224 0.87 -18.50 -2.81
C HIS A 224 0.73 -19.51 -1.68
N HIS A 225 0.18 -19.07 -0.54
CA HIS A 225 0.07 -19.87 0.68
C HIS A 225 -1.38 -19.96 1.16
N PRO A 226 -2.20 -20.85 0.60
CA PRO A 226 -3.65 -20.92 0.87
C PRO A 226 -3.97 -21.28 2.35
N ALA A 227 -3.04 -21.91 3.05
CA ALA A 227 -3.21 -22.27 4.46
C ALA A 227 -2.84 -21.12 5.43
N PHE A 228 -2.33 -19.99 4.94
CA PHE A 228 -1.99 -18.82 5.76
C PHE A 228 -3.21 -18.31 6.53
N LYS A 229 -3.01 -17.99 7.81
CA LYS A 229 -4.05 -17.44 8.70
C LYS A 229 -3.58 -16.15 9.33
N ALA A 230 -4.47 -15.16 9.42
CA ALA A 230 -4.19 -13.90 10.08
C ALA A 230 -5.38 -13.45 10.93
N SER A 231 -5.14 -13.15 12.21
CA SER A 231 -6.09 -12.44 13.07
C SER A 231 -5.56 -11.04 13.30
N VAL A 232 -6.29 -10.04 12.83
CA VAL A 232 -5.82 -8.65 12.75
C VAL A 232 -6.83 -7.71 13.40
N THR A 233 -6.32 -6.72 14.14
CA THR A 233 -7.09 -5.55 14.57
C THR A 233 -6.52 -4.31 13.89
N CYS A 234 -7.33 -3.61 13.12
CA CYS A 234 -6.94 -2.39 12.43
C CYS A 234 -7.34 -1.14 13.21
N VAL A 235 -6.36 -0.32 13.56
CA VAL A 235 -6.56 0.88 14.38
C VAL A 235 -6.15 2.13 13.59
N ARG A 236 -7.03 3.13 13.50
CA ARG A 236 -6.69 4.46 13.01
C ARG A 236 -6.05 5.27 14.13
N VAL A 237 -4.88 5.85 13.86
CA VAL A 237 -4.10 6.64 14.82
C VAL A 237 -3.89 8.06 14.33
N PRO A 238 -3.66 9.06 15.23
CA PRO A 238 -3.47 10.46 14.88
C PRO A 238 -2.05 10.73 14.36
N VAL A 239 -1.69 10.01 13.31
CA VAL A 239 -0.41 10.11 12.60
C VAL A 239 -0.72 10.50 11.16
N TYR A 240 0.01 11.45 10.59
CA TYR A 240 -0.26 11.94 9.25
C TYR A 240 0.03 10.91 8.16
N ARG A 241 1.20 10.26 8.22
CA ARG A 241 1.72 9.41 7.14
C ARG A 241 2.53 8.25 7.73
N SER A 242 2.65 7.16 7.00
CA SER A 242 3.22 5.86 7.36
C SER A 242 2.34 5.03 8.29
N HIS A 243 2.16 3.77 7.92
CA HIS A 243 1.50 2.78 8.77
C HIS A 243 2.55 2.00 9.54
N SER A 244 2.16 1.51 10.71
CA SER A 244 2.98 0.58 11.47
C SER A 244 2.15 -0.65 11.85
N ILE A 245 2.79 -1.81 11.95
CA ILE A 245 2.13 -3.06 12.29
C ILE A 245 2.96 -3.79 13.33
N ALA A 246 2.34 -4.10 14.48
CA ALA A 246 2.88 -5.05 15.45
C ALA A 246 2.47 -6.46 15.01
N VAL A 247 3.41 -7.38 14.89
CA VAL A 247 3.18 -8.74 14.43
C VAL A 247 3.75 -9.74 15.41
N SER A 248 2.94 -10.75 15.78
CA SER A 248 3.36 -12.01 16.37
C SER A 248 3.14 -13.11 15.33
N ALA A 249 4.21 -13.73 14.86
CA ALA A 249 4.16 -14.75 13.81
C ALA A 249 4.60 -16.10 14.34
N GLU A 250 3.86 -17.16 14.02
CA GLU A 250 4.21 -18.55 14.31
C GLU A 250 4.72 -19.23 13.05
N PHE A 251 5.83 -19.95 13.19
CA PHE A 251 6.49 -20.63 12.07
C PHE A 251 6.47 -22.16 12.23
N GLU A 252 6.63 -22.86 11.11
CA GLU A 252 6.72 -24.33 11.08
C GLU A 252 8.06 -24.81 11.65
N ARG A 253 9.12 -24.06 11.34
CA ARG A 253 10.48 -24.37 11.77
C ARG A 253 10.92 -23.44 12.89
N PRO A 254 11.77 -23.91 13.82
CA PRO A 254 12.35 -23.06 14.85
C PRO A 254 13.04 -21.83 14.24
N VAL A 255 12.80 -20.67 14.83
CA VAL A 255 13.40 -19.41 14.41
C VAL A 255 14.11 -18.74 15.57
N SER A 256 15.40 -18.46 15.42
CA SER A 256 16.14 -17.60 16.34
C SER A 256 16.08 -16.14 15.88
N VAL A 257 16.23 -15.22 16.82
CA VAL A 257 16.25 -13.77 16.52
C VAL A 257 17.39 -13.43 15.55
N ASP A 258 18.58 -14.03 15.73
CA ASP A 258 19.74 -13.77 14.87
C ASP A 258 19.52 -14.30 13.45
N ALA A 259 18.93 -15.50 13.31
CA ALA A 259 18.59 -16.06 12.02
C ALA A 259 17.53 -15.19 11.30
N ALA A 260 16.51 -14.71 12.02
CA ALA A 260 15.51 -13.79 11.49
C ALA A 260 16.13 -12.47 11.02
N ARG A 261 17.00 -11.84 11.83
CA ARG A 261 17.73 -10.63 11.45
C ARG A 261 18.59 -10.83 10.21
N ALA A 262 19.28 -11.98 10.13
CA ALA A 262 20.13 -12.31 8.97
C ALA A 262 19.33 -12.43 7.67
N VAL A 263 18.12 -13.00 7.73
CA VAL A 263 17.17 -13.09 6.61
C VAL A 263 16.66 -11.71 6.23
N LEU A 264 16.17 -10.94 7.20
CA LEU A 264 15.57 -9.62 6.97
C LEU A 264 16.57 -8.60 6.41
N LYS A 265 17.83 -8.63 6.84
CA LYS A 265 18.89 -7.77 6.29
C LYS A 265 19.17 -7.97 4.80
N LYS A 266 18.79 -9.11 4.24
CA LYS A 266 18.97 -9.43 2.81
C LYS A 266 17.70 -9.15 1.98
N ALA A 267 16.59 -8.84 2.63
CA ALA A 267 15.32 -8.63 1.95
C ALA A 267 15.33 -7.31 1.16
N PRO A 268 14.96 -7.33 -0.11
CA PRO A 268 14.87 -6.11 -0.92
C PRO A 268 13.77 -5.17 -0.39
N GLY A 269 14.01 -3.86 -0.44
CA GLY A 269 13.03 -2.86 -0.02
C GLY A 269 12.75 -2.81 1.49
N LEU A 270 13.60 -3.44 2.31
CA LEU A 270 13.45 -3.52 3.76
C LEU A 270 14.76 -3.16 4.48
N ASP A 271 14.68 -2.26 5.43
CA ASP A 271 15.79 -1.88 6.30
C ASP A 271 15.55 -2.42 7.72
N VAL A 272 16.59 -3.03 8.32
CA VAL A 272 16.52 -3.49 9.71
C VAL A 272 17.01 -2.38 10.63
N VAL A 273 16.09 -1.79 11.39
CA VAL A 273 16.32 -0.76 12.40
C VAL A 273 15.98 -1.33 13.76
N ASP A 274 16.91 -2.03 14.40
CA ASP A 274 16.66 -2.84 15.58
C ASP A 274 17.81 -2.73 16.61
N GLU A 275 17.96 -1.54 17.20
CA GLU A 275 18.89 -1.23 18.29
C GLU A 275 18.10 -0.63 19.47
N PRO A 276 17.27 -1.45 20.17
CA PRO A 276 16.38 -0.94 21.22
C PRO A 276 17.12 -0.32 22.41
N GLU A 277 18.32 -0.77 22.72
CA GLU A 277 19.22 -0.20 23.73
C GLU A 277 19.62 1.24 23.41
N ASN A 278 19.72 1.56 22.12
CA ASN A 278 19.99 2.92 21.61
C ASN A 278 18.69 3.67 21.25
N ARG A 279 17.52 3.14 21.62
CA ARG A 279 16.19 3.68 21.28
C ARG A 279 15.96 3.83 19.77
N LYS A 280 16.62 3.01 18.94
CA LYS A 280 16.45 3.00 17.49
C LYS A 280 15.55 1.85 17.08
N TYR A 281 14.41 2.20 16.56
CA TYR A 281 13.38 1.29 16.04
C TYR A 281 12.51 2.03 15.02
N PRO A 282 11.77 1.32 14.14
CA PRO A 282 10.98 1.96 13.11
C PRO A 282 9.86 2.82 13.68
N MET A 283 9.68 4.02 13.15
CA MET A 283 8.61 4.93 13.52
C MET A 283 8.02 5.63 12.30
N PRO A 284 6.71 5.92 12.26
CA PRO A 284 6.05 6.60 11.15
C PRO A 284 6.73 7.91 10.73
N LEU A 285 7.22 8.68 11.69
CA LEU A 285 7.89 9.95 11.44
C LEU A 285 9.14 9.78 10.55
N PHE A 286 9.86 8.67 10.71
CA PHE A 286 11.11 8.44 10.00
C PHE A 286 10.94 7.58 8.75
N THR A 287 9.84 6.82 8.62
CA THR A 287 9.54 6.02 7.43
C THR A 287 8.71 6.77 6.40
N SER A 288 8.13 7.92 6.75
CA SER A 288 7.42 8.79 5.81
C SER A 288 8.34 9.28 4.68
N GLU A 289 7.85 9.20 3.45
CA GLU A 289 8.54 9.56 2.21
C GLU A 289 9.74 8.66 1.84
N LYS A 290 9.99 7.59 2.58
CA LYS A 290 10.98 6.57 2.23
C LYS A 290 10.38 5.46 1.36
N TYR A 291 11.19 4.91 0.47
CA TYR A 291 10.80 3.79 -0.38
C TYR A 291 10.85 2.46 0.39
N ASN A 292 11.88 2.25 1.20
CA ASN A 292 12.01 1.05 2.00
C ASN A 292 11.06 1.08 3.20
N CYS A 293 10.49 -0.07 3.53
CA CYS A 293 9.92 -0.30 4.84
C CYS A 293 11.04 -0.53 5.85
N GLU A 294 10.77 -0.26 7.12
CA GLU A 294 11.70 -0.54 8.21
C GLU A 294 11.11 -1.62 9.13
N VAL A 295 11.94 -2.57 9.58
CA VAL A 295 11.58 -3.60 10.55
C VAL A 295 12.50 -3.54 11.76
N GLY A 296 11.93 -3.71 12.95
CA GLY A 296 12.68 -3.74 14.20
C GLY A 296 11.86 -4.34 15.32
N ARG A 297 12.33 -4.17 16.59
CA ARG A 297 11.73 -4.80 17.76
C ARG A 297 11.62 -6.32 17.59
N ILE A 298 12.61 -6.92 16.90
CA ILE A 298 12.66 -8.34 16.60
C ILE A 298 13.04 -9.10 17.87
N ARG A 299 12.17 -9.99 18.32
CA ARG A 299 12.34 -10.75 19.56
C ARG A 299 11.57 -12.06 19.50
N LYS A 300 12.01 -13.04 20.30
CA LYS A 300 11.25 -14.28 20.47
C LYS A 300 9.86 -13.97 21.02
N ASP A 301 8.83 -14.61 20.46
CA ASP A 301 7.51 -14.57 21.05
C ASP A 301 7.46 -15.52 22.26
N CYS A 302 6.90 -15.03 23.38
CA CYS A 302 6.81 -15.84 24.60
C CYS A 302 5.52 -16.67 24.69
N ALA A 303 4.55 -16.41 23.78
CA ALA A 303 3.23 -17.05 23.79
C ALA A 303 3.06 -18.10 22.68
N LEU A 304 3.88 -18.03 21.62
CA LEU A 304 3.80 -18.94 20.48
C LEU A 304 5.00 -19.86 20.42
N GLU A 305 4.75 -21.15 20.17
CA GLU A 305 5.81 -22.09 19.82
C GLU A 305 6.41 -21.69 18.46
N ASN A 306 7.74 -21.70 18.33
CA ASN A 306 8.43 -21.16 17.15
C ASN A 306 8.00 -19.74 16.77
N GLY A 307 7.64 -18.93 17.76
CA GLY A 307 7.10 -17.59 17.58
C GLY A 307 8.18 -16.51 17.51
N LEU A 308 7.93 -15.50 16.68
CA LEU A 308 8.71 -14.28 16.58
C LEU A 308 7.80 -13.05 16.59
N CYS A 309 8.13 -12.07 17.42
CA CYS A 309 7.51 -10.76 17.37
C CYS A 309 8.40 -9.78 16.64
N PHE A 310 7.79 -8.89 15.84
CA PHE A 310 8.47 -7.76 15.21
C PHE A 310 7.52 -6.58 15.01
N TRP A 311 8.09 -5.44 14.72
CA TRP A 311 7.39 -4.22 14.36
C TRP A 311 7.87 -3.77 12.99
N VAL A 312 6.95 -3.53 12.06
CA VAL A 312 7.24 -3.00 10.74
C VAL A 312 6.56 -1.66 10.56
N SER A 313 7.25 -0.71 9.93
CA SER A 313 6.70 0.59 9.55
C SER A 313 7.05 0.90 8.11
N GLY A 314 6.12 1.51 7.37
CA GLY A 314 6.32 1.86 5.97
C GLY A 314 5.34 2.90 5.48
N ASP A 315 5.72 3.59 4.43
CA ASP A 315 4.90 4.65 3.84
C ASP A 315 3.77 4.04 3.01
N GLN A 316 2.53 4.18 3.49
CA GLN A 316 1.35 3.63 2.84
C GLN A 316 0.98 4.32 1.53
N LEU A 317 1.45 5.55 1.28
CA LEU A 317 1.27 6.22 -0.01
C LEU A 317 2.33 5.78 -1.04
N LEU A 318 3.47 5.28 -0.57
CA LEU A 318 4.56 4.78 -1.41
C LEU A 318 4.51 3.25 -1.51
N LYS A 319 5.18 2.52 -0.63
CA LYS A 319 5.20 1.03 -0.72
C LYS A 319 3.81 0.43 -0.59
N GLY A 320 2.96 1.05 0.21
CA GLY A 320 1.54 0.64 0.31
C GLY A 320 0.69 0.95 -0.93
N ALA A 321 1.15 1.77 -1.88
CA ALA A 321 0.34 2.24 -3.02
C ALA A 321 1.20 2.62 -4.25
N ALA A 322 1.61 3.89 -4.35
CA ALA A 322 2.20 4.46 -5.56
C ALA A 322 3.52 3.81 -5.97
N LEU A 323 4.43 3.58 -5.01
CA LEU A 323 5.70 2.92 -5.28
C LEU A 323 5.48 1.48 -5.77
N ASN A 324 4.63 0.71 -5.08
CA ASN A 324 4.35 -0.66 -5.46
C ASN A 324 3.73 -0.73 -6.87
N ALA A 325 2.83 0.19 -7.20
CA ALA A 325 2.23 0.26 -8.54
C ALA A 325 3.28 0.59 -9.64
N VAL A 326 4.19 1.53 -9.36
CA VAL A 326 5.28 1.85 -10.30
C VAL A 326 6.27 0.69 -10.43
N GLN A 327 6.60 0.00 -9.33
CA GLN A 327 7.44 -1.20 -9.37
C GLN A 327 6.78 -2.35 -10.17
N ILE A 328 5.45 -2.54 -10.07
CA ILE A 328 4.71 -3.47 -10.94
C ILE A 328 4.88 -3.08 -12.41
N ALA A 329 4.79 -1.79 -12.73
CA ALA A 329 5.02 -1.30 -14.08
C ALA A 329 6.48 -1.52 -14.54
N GLU A 330 7.47 -1.42 -13.64
CA GLU A 330 8.86 -1.76 -13.92
C GLU A 330 9.04 -3.25 -14.24
N GLU A 331 8.35 -4.15 -13.50
CA GLU A 331 8.38 -5.60 -13.81
C GLU A 331 7.83 -5.90 -15.21
N LEU A 332 6.77 -5.18 -15.65
CA LEU A 332 6.24 -5.31 -17.01
C LEU A 332 7.26 -4.94 -18.12
N LEU A 333 8.21 -4.05 -17.82
CA LEU A 333 9.24 -3.65 -18.78
C LEU A 333 10.42 -4.64 -18.87
N LYS A 334 10.58 -5.52 -17.87
CA LYS A 334 11.66 -6.52 -17.84
C LYS A 334 11.37 -7.76 -18.70
N GLY A 335 10.12 -8.00 -19.00
CA GLY A 335 9.63 -9.18 -19.73
C GLY A 335 9.19 -8.88 -21.11
#